data_890aa13dd020e1478bc0f8b3a18b5b55
#
_entry.id   890aa13dd020e1478bc0f8b3a18b5b55
#
_cell.length_a   1.000
_cell.length_b   1.000
_cell.length_c   1.000
_cell.angle_alpha   90.00
_cell.angle_beta   90.00
_cell.angle_gamma   90.00
#
_symmetry.space_group_name_H-M   'P 1'
#
loop_
_entity.id
_entity.type
_entity.pdbx_description
1 polymer ?
#
loop_
_entity_poly.entity_id
_entity_poly.type
_entity_poly.pdbx_seq_one_letter_code
_entity_poly.pdbx_strand_id
1 'polypeptide(L)'
;MELPVVNHPDYVAKINDDNKFPIKKFGALAKHLLNKGVVKKFHIPKECSIETMKTSHSLEYINHIKNKTLDIKAQKKIGFPINDSVVRRSFVATGGTVLASKLALDSKLACNTAGGSHHATFDFGAGYCVFNDVAVAANYLKKRNYAKKILIIDLDVHQGNGNSEIFKNDKNVITFSMHCASNYPAKKSKSDIDIELKDHMEDEEYLNILYKNLKELNKNKYDFVFYVAGVDIHFEDRLGKLKITDEGVNKRDQIVIENFYSKNIPL
;
A
#
# COMPACT_ATOMS: atom_id res chain seq x y z
N MET A 1 10.74 21.18 -7.33
CA MET A 1 9.38 21.08 -6.70
C MET A 1 9.55 20.23 -5.46
N GLU A 2 8.97 20.61 -4.32
CA GLU A 2 9.06 19.81 -3.07
C GLU A 2 8.17 18.57 -3.22
N LEU A 3 8.65 17.39 -2.79
CA LEU A 3 7.88 16.14 -2.81
C LEU A 3 6.72 16.25 -1.79
N PRO A 4 5.46 16.14 -2.21
CA PRO A 4 4.34 16.08 -1.27
C PRO A 4 4.38 14.79 -0.48
N VAL A 5 4.49 14.90 0.85
CA VAL A 5 4.43 13.76 1.76
C VAL A 5 3.24 13.92 2.70
N VAL A 6 2.38 12.91 2.71
CA VAL A 6 1.19 12.84 3.56
C VAL A 6 1.53 12.06 4.83
N ASN A 7 1.21 12.63 5.98
CA ASN A 7 1.36 11.97 7.27
C ASN A 7 0.33 12.52 8.26
N HIS A 8 -0.02 11.73 9.27
CA HIS A 8 -0.91 12.12 10.36
C HIS A 8 -0.43 11.51 11.68
N PRO A 9 -0.50 12.23 12.82
CA PRO A 9 -0.13 11.67 14.13
C PRO A 9 -0.90 10.38 14.48
N ASP A 10 -2.17 10.28 14.11
CA ASP A 10 -3.01 9.11 14.35
C ASP A 10 -2.63 7.87 13.51
N TYR A 11 -1.59 7.95 12.67
CA TYR A 11 -1.00 6.76 12.05
C TYR A 11 -0.36 5.82 13.08
N VAL A 12 0.00 6.35 14.24
CA VAL A 12 0.48 5.57 15.39
C VAL A 12 -0.72 5.22 16.26
N ALA A 13 -1.39 4.11 15.96
CA ALA A 13 -2.51 3.64 16.78
C ALA A 13 -2.03 3.05 18.12
N LYS A 14 -2.91 3.11 19.12
CA LYS A 14 -2.69 2.45 20.42
C LYS A 14 -3.05 0.97 20.30
N ILE A 15 -2.02 0.14 20.24
CA ILE A 15 -2.09 -1.33 20.28
C ILE A 15 -1.20 -1.84 21.39
N ASN A 16 -1.34 -3.13 21.76
CA ASN A 16 -0.50 -3.73 22.78
C ASN A 16 0.98 -3.73 22.34
N ASP A 17 1.90 -3.54 23.26
CA ASP A 17 3.33 -3.49 22.99
C ASP A 17 3.90 -4.83 22.51
N ASP A 18 3.25 -5.95 22.80
CA ASP A 18 3.61 -7.30 22.35
C ASP A 18 3.09 -7.60 20.91
N ASN A 19 2.36 -6.68 20.31
CA ASN A 19 1.92 -6.84 18.92
C ASN A 19 3.14 -6.85 17.97
N LYS A 20 3.16 -7.86 17.09
CA LYS A 20 4.29 -8.03 16.15
C LYS A 20 4.44 -6.89 15.14
N PHE A 21 3.36 -6.17 14.87
CA PHE A 21 3.39 -5.06 13.94
C PHE A 21 4.03 -3.82 14.57
N PRO A 22 5.09 -3.27 13.97
CA PRO A 22 5.86 -2.16 14.55
C PRO A 22 5.15 -0.82 14.34
N ILE A 23 3.97 -0.63 14.94
CA ILE A 23 3.11 0.55 14.74
C ILE A 23 3.83 1.89 14.98
N LYS A 24 4.79 1.91 15.89
CA LYS A 24 5.59 3.11 16.23
C LYS A 24 6.48 3.59 15.07
N LYS A 25 6.71 2.73 14.04
CA LYS A 25 7.52 3.08 12.86
C LYS A 25 6.99 4.32 12.12
N PHE A 26 5.68 4.52 12.06
CA PHE A 26 5.07 5.67 11.36
C PHE A 26 5.45 7.00 11.99
N GLY A 27 5.45 7.09 13.33
CA GLY A 27 5.91 8.27 14.05
C GLY A 27 7.42 8.47 13.97
N ALA A 28 8.19 7.38 14.03
CA ALA A 28 9.64 7.43 13.89
C ALA A 28 10.04 7.94 12.49
N LEU A 29 9.39 7.43 11.43
CA LEU A 29 9.60 7.88 10.06
C LEU A 29 9.28 9.36 9.89
N ALA A 30 8.13 9.81 10.39
CA ALA A 30 7.75 11.22 10.31
C ALA A 30 8.79 12.12 10.98
N LYS A 31 9.23 11.76 12.20
CA LYS A 31 10.28 12.50 12.92
C LYS A 31 11.59 12.49 12.13
N HIS A 32 11.98 11.35 11.55
CA HIS A 32 13.20 11.23 10.75
C HIS A 32 13.18 12.14 9.52
N LEU A 33 12.09 12.14 8.76
CA LEU A 33 11.93 12.97 7.56
C LEU A 33 12.05 14.48 7.87
N LEU A 34 11.44 14.93 8.98
CA LEU A 34 11.58 16.32 9.43
C LEU A 34 13.00 16.65 9.89
N ASN A 35 13.61 15.78 10.71
CA ASN A 35 14.96 16.00 11.25
C ASN A 35 16.04 16.01 10.15
N LYS A 36 15.85 15.23 9.09
CA LYS A 36 16.74 15.21 7.91
C LYS A 36 16.44 16.32 6.90
N GLY A 37 15.42 17.13 7.13
CA GLY A 37 15.02 18.19 6.22
C GLY A 37 14.48 17.69 4.87
N VAL A 38 14.13 16.40 4.77
CA VAL A 38 13.51 15.81 3.56
C VAL A 38 12.16 16.46 3.28
N VAL A 39 11.41 16.75 4.34
CA VAL A 39 10.16 17.52 4.28
C VAL A 39 10.21 18.67 5.28
N LYS A 40 9.64 19.82 4.91
CA LYS A 40 9.47 20.96 5.83
C LYS A 40 8.18 20.83 6.64
N LYS A 41 7.14 20.29 6.02
CA LYS A 41 5.82 20.04 6.61
C LYS A 41 5.13 18.88 5.89
N PHE A 42 4.24 18.21 6.59
CA PHE A 42 3.39 17.18 6.01
C PHE A 42 2.07 17.76 5.50
N HIS A 43 1.52 17.12 4.47
CA HIS A 43 0.11 17.27 4.12
C HIS A 43 -0.71 16.40 5.07
N ILE A 44 -1.62 17.03 5.80
CA ILE A 44 -2.44 16.37 6.83
C ILE A 44 -3.75 15.89 6.21
N PRO A 45 -4.02 14.58 6.16
CA PRO A 45 -5.26 14.06 5.60
C PRO A 45 -6.43 14.20 6.58
N LYS A 46 -7.64 14.25 6.02
CA LYS A 46 -8.88 14.02 6.75
C LYS A 46 -9.21 12.52 6.73
N GLU A 47 -10.09 12.09 7.63
CA GLU A 47 -10.70 10.76 7.52
C GLU A 47 -11.34 10.55 6.15
N CYS A 48 -11.15 9.35 5.59
CA CYS A 48 -11.84 8.97 4.38
C CYS A 48 -13.35 8.89 4.65
N SER A 49 -14.16 9.48 3.79
CA SER A 49 -15.62 9.43 3.92
C SER A 49 -16.15 8.03 3.65
N ILE A 50 -17.24 7.64 4.32
CA ILE A 50 -17.91 6.36 4.09
C ILE A 50 -18.30 6.20 2.60
N GLU A 51 -18.76 7.26 1.95
CA GLU A 51 -19.08 7.22 0.52
C GLU A 51 -17.88 6.89 -0.38
N THR A 52 -16.68 7.33 0.00
CA THR A 52 -15.45 6.96 -0.71
C THR A 52 -15.04 5.53 -0.36
N MET A 53 -15.12 5.14 0.92
CA MET A 53 -14.81 3.78 1.39
C MET A 53 -15.67 2.72 0.70
N LYS A 54 -16.96 2.97 0.49
CA LYS A 54 -17.94 2.08 -0.18
C LYS A 54 -17.57 1.75 -1.61
N THR A 55 -16.67 2.45 -2.23
CA THR A 55 -16.18 2.12 -3.58
C THR A 55 -15.34 0.84 -3.61
N SER A 56 -14.83 0.40 -2.46
CA SER A 56 -13.91 -0.74 -2.35
C SER A 56 -14.23 -1.67 -1.19
N HIS A 57 -15.14 -1.28 -0.30
CA HIS A 57 -15.56 -2.08 0.86
C HIS A 57 -17.06 -2.08 1.02
N SER A 58 -17.63 -3.20 1.50
CA SER A 58 -19.05 -3.26 1.83
C SER A 58 -19.40 -2.30 2.97
N LEU A 59 -20.57 -1.72 2.90
CA LEU A 59 -21.07 -0.83 3.98
C LEU A 59 -21.18 -1.57 5.31
N GLU A 60 -21.54 -2.84 5.28
CA GLU A 60 -21.62 -3.70 6.45
C GLU A 60 -20.26 -3.81 7.14
N TYR A 61 -19.20 -4.16 6.39
CA TYR A 61 -17.85 -4.25 6.93
C TYR A 61 -17.35 -2.90 7.48
N ILE A 62 -17.58 -1.79 6.75
CA ILE A 62 -17.22 -0.45 7.22
C ILE A 62 -17.91 -0.14 8.55
N ASN A 63 -19.19 -0.47 8.68
CA ASN A 63 -19.96 -0.26 9.91
C ASN A 63 -19.46 -1.14 11.07
N HIS A 64 -19.10 -2.41 10.80
CA HIS A 64 -18.53 -3.29 11.82
C HIS A 64 -17.21 -2.72 12.39
N ILE A 65 -16.35 -2.19 11.52
CA ILE A 65 -15.12 -1.52 11.98
C ILE A 65 -15.45 -0.25 12.76
N LYS A 66 -16.28 0.64 12.21
CA LYS A 66 -16.62 1.93 12.82
C LYS A 66 -17.27 1.77 14.20
N ASN A 67 -18.17 0.82 14.33
CA ASN A 67 -18.91 0.55 15.56
C ASN A 67 -18.20 -0.44 16.50
N LYS A 68 -17.04 -0.98 16.08
CA LYS A 68 -16.25 -1.96 16.86
C LYS A 68 -17.03 -3.24 17.17
N THR A 69 -17.88 -3.68 16.24
CA THR A 69 -18.74 -4.87 16.37
C THR A 69 -18.19 -6.08 15.61
N LEU A 70 -16.94 -5.99 15.12
CA LEU A 70 -16.28 -7.10 14.46
C LEU A 70 -15.98 -8.21 15.48
N ASP A 71 -16.27 -9.46 15.13
CA ASP A 71 -16.01 -10.59 16.01
C ASP A 71 -14.50 -10.82 16.26
N ILE A 72 -14.18 -11.55 17.33
CA ILE A 72 -12.80 -11.80 17.77
C ILE A 72 -11.98 -12.55 16.70
N LYS A 73 -12.61 -13.47 15.95
CA LYS A 73 -11.93 -14.26 14.91
C LYS A 73 -11.50 -13.36 13.75
N ALA A 74 -12.39 -12.46 13.33
CA ALA A 74 -12.08 -11.47 12.29
C ALA A 74 -11.02 -10.46 12.76
N GLN A 75 -11.08 -10.00 14.03
CA GLN A 75 -10.02 -9.14 14.59
C GLN A 75 -8.65 -9.86 14.61
N LYS A 76 -8.60 -11.14 14.98
CA LYS A 76 -7.38 -11.96 14.93
C LYS A 76 -6.84 -12.09 13.51
N LYS A 77 -7.71 -12.20 12.50
CA LYS A 77 -7.31 -12.25 11.09
C LYS A 77 -6.69 -10.94 10.63
N ILE A 78 -7.19 -9.80 11.11
CA ILE A 78 -6.58 -8.50 10.89
C ILE A 78 -5.24 -8.39 11.63
N GLY A 79 -5.14 -8.92 12.84
CA GLY A 79 -3.95 -8.82 13.69
C GLY A 79 -3.93 -7.56 14.57
N PHE A 80 -5.03 -6.80 14.62
CA PHE A 80 -5.22 -5.63 15.47
C PHE A 80 -6.48 -5.75 16.32
N PRO A 81 -6.47 -5.25 17.58
CA PRO A 81 -7.69 -5.01 18.31
C PRO A 81 -8.46 -3.86 17.65
N ILE A 82 -9.76 -4.00 17.43
CA ILE A 82 -10.57 -2.93 16.86
C ILE A 82 -11.05 -1.99 17.97
N ASN A 83 -10.16 -1.09 18.38
CA ASN A 83 -10.42 -0.01 19.34
C ASN A 83 -10.52 1.35 18.61
N ASP A 84 -10.90 2.41 19.35
CA ASP A 84 -11.09 3.76 18.78
C ASP A 84 -9.85 4.28 18.03
N SER A 85 -8.65 3.99 18.55
CA SER A 85 -7.40 4.44 17.95
C SER A 85 -7.12 3.71 16.63
N VAL A 86 -7.36 2.40 16.55
CA VAL A 86 -7.20 1.61 15.31
C VAL A 86 -8.25 1.99 14.29
N VAL A 87 -9.50 2.20 14.71
CA VAL A 87 -10.57 2.71 13.83
C VAL A 87 -10.15 4.06 13.24
N ARG A 88 -9.80 5.02 14.10
CA ARG A 88 -9.35 6.35 13.68
C ARG A 88 -8.19 6.27 12.69
N ARG A 89 -7.14 5.52 13.04
CA ARG A 89 -6.00 5.28 12.15
C ARG A 89 -6.43 4.77 10.77
N SER A 90 -7.32 3.79 10.74
CA SER A 90 -7.72 3.14 9.49
C SER A 90 -8.43 4.10 8.54
N PHE A 91 -9.33 4.95 9.06
CA PHE A 91 -10.00 5.97 8.25
C PHE A 91 -9.04 7.08 7.80
N VAL A 92 -8.15 7.52 8.68
CA VAL A 92 -7.18 8.59 8.37
C VAL A 92 -6.11 8.10 7.39
N ALA A 93 -5.59 6.88 7.55
CA ALA A 93 -4.59 6.31 6.64
C ALA A 93 -5.16 6.13 5.22
N THR A 94 -6.41 5.64 5.10
CA THR A 94 -7.11 5.55 3.82
C THR A 94 -7.32 6.95 3.20
N GLY A 95 -7.74 7.93 4.02
CA GLY A 95 -7.82 9.33 3.58
C GLY A 95 -6.48 9.90 3.12
N GLY A 96 -5.39 9.43 3.74
CA GLY A 96 -4.02 9.79 3.38
C GLY A 96 -3.64 9.33 1.98
N THR A 97 -3.94 8.10 1.61
CA THR A 97 -3.66 7.60 0.25
C THR A 97 -4.54 8.28 -0.79
N VAL A 98 -5.81 8.58 -0.47
CA VAL A 98 -6.66 9.41 -1.34
C VAL A 98 -6.09 10.82 -1.50
N LEU A 99 -5.56 11.45 -0.43
CA LEU A 99 -4.92 12.76 -0.52
C LEU A 99 -3.63 12.70 -1.33
N ALA A 100 -2.76 11.71 -1.08
CA ALA A 100 -1.52 11.52 -1.82
C ALA A 100 -1.80 11.34 -3.33
N SER A 101 -2.79 10.52 -3.69
CA SER A 101 -3.16 10.33 -5.09
C SER A 101 -3.61 11.63 -5.77
N LYS A 102 -4.33 12.50 -5.06
CA LYS A 102 -4.71 13.82 -5.59
C LYS A 102 -3.50 14.74 -5.78
N LEU A 103 -2.59 14.75 -4.81
CA LEU A 103 -1.36 15.57 -4.90
C LEU A 103 -0.47 15.10 -6.05
N ALA A 104 -0.39 13.78 -6.28
CA ALA A 104 0.37 13.22 -7.38
C ALA A 104 -0.14 13.62 -8.77
N LEU A 105 -1.43 13.91 -8.94
CA LEU A 105 -1.95 14.41 -10.22
C LEU A 105 -1.23 15.69 -10.68
N ASP A 106 -0.92 16.57 -9.73
CA ASP A 106 -0.25 17.84 -10.01
C ASP A 106 1.29 17.70 -9.95
N SER A 107 1.81 17.11 -8.86
CA SER A 107 3.26 16.98 -8.61
C SER A 107 3.94 15.83 -9.35
N LYS A 108 3.17 14.91 -9.92
CA LYS A 108 3.60 13.63 -10.54
C LYS A 108 4.14 12.60 -9.57
N LEU A 109 4.54 12.99 -8.38
CA LEU A 109 5.00 12.08 -7.33
C LEU A 109 4.49 12.57 -5.98
N ALA A 110 3.89 11.69 -5.18
CA ALA A 110 3.51 11.96 -3.80
C ALA A 110 3.60 10.69 -2.96
N CYS A 111 3.84 10.84 -1.66
CA CYS A 111 3.96 9.71 -0.74
C CYS A 111 2.96 9.79 0.40
N ASN A 112 2.41 8.65 0.82
CA ASN A 112 1.72 8.48 2.10
C ASN A 112 2.56 7.57 3.02
N THR A 113 2.90 8.06 4.21
CA THR A 113 3.79 7.32 5.13
C THR A 113 3.12 6.13 5.82
N ALA A 114 1.82 5.91 5.65
CA ALA A 114 1.07 4.81 6.27
C ALA A 114 0.10 4.10 5.30
N GLY A 115 0.33 4.19 4.00
CA GLY A 115 -0.42 3.50 2.96
C GLY A 115 0.03 2.05 2.75
N GLY A 116 -0.58 1.38 1.78
CA GLY A 116 -0.19 0.04 1.33
C GLY A 116 -0.91 -1.10 2.06
N SER A 117 -2.13 -0.90 2.51
CA SER A 117 -2.92 -1.94 3.20
C SER A 117 -3.56 -2.93 2.20
N HIS A 118 -2.72 -3.68 1.51
CA HIS A 118 -3.02 -4.47 0.33
C HIS A 118 -3.69 -5.84 0.58
N HIS A 119 -3.84 -6.27 1.84
CA HIS A 119 -4.48 -7.55 2.18
C HIS A 119 -5.98 -7.45 2.44
N ALA A 120 -6.51 -6.26 2.75
CA ALA A 120 -7.94 -6.11 2.99
C ALA A 120 -8.71 -6.26 1.67
N THR A 121 -9.80 -7.01 1.73
CA THR A 121 -10.72 -7.30 0.62
C THR A 121 -12.00 -6.50 0.76
N PHE A 122 -12.99 -6.75 -0.10
CA PHE A 122 -14.27 -6.04 -0.07
C PHE A 122 -14.99 -6.17 1.28
N ASP A 123 -15.00 -7.38 1.88
CA ASP A 123 -15.80 -7.69 3.08
C ASP A 123 -14.98 -7.94 4.34
N PHE A 124 -13.66 -7.98 4.27
CA PHE A 124 -12.85 -8.27 5.46
C PHE A 124 -11.43 -7.72 5.37
N GLY A 125 -10.83 -7.49 6.54
CA GLY A 125 -9.42 -7.17 6.69
C GLY A 125 -8.58 -8.40 7.06
N ALA A 126 -7.29 -8.34 6.78
CA ALA A 126 -6.32 -9.38 7.11
C ALA A 126 -4.90 -8.81 7.11
N GLY A 127 -3.92 -9.53 7.71
CA GLY A 127 -2.51 -9.19 7.58
C GLY A 127 -2.18 -7.74 7.95
N TYR A 128 -2.68 -7.27 9.08
CA TYR A 128 -2.54 -5.89 9.56
C TYR A 128 -3.22 -4.81 8.70
N CYS A 129 -4.01 -5.22 7.70
CA CYS A 129 -4.78 -4.34 6.84
C CYS A 129 -6.25 -4.33 7.27
N VAL A 130 -6.74 -3.19 7.76
CA VAL A 130 -8.16 -3.01 8.10
C VAL A 130 -8.95 -2.66 6.86
N PHE A 131 -8.55 -1.62 6.12
CA PHE A 131 -9.12 -1.22 4.85
C PHE A 131 -8.04 -1.19 3.77
N ASN A 132 -8.41 -1.48 2.54
CA ASN A 132 -7.52 -1.37 1.39
C ASN A 132 -7.51 0.07 0.87
N ASP A 133 -6.57 0.85 1.36
CA ASP A 133 -6.43 2.26 1.03
C ASP A 133 -6.06 2.50 -0.44
N VAL A 134 -5.24 1.60 -1.02
CA VAL A 134 -4.86 1.65 -2.43
C VAL A 134 -6.09 1.44 -3.33
N ALA A 135 -6.91 0.43 -3.03
CA ALA A 135 -8.13 0.18 -3.78
C ALA A 135 -9.14 1.33 -3.65
N VAL A 136 -9.28 1.90 -2.45
CA VAL A 136 -10.17 3.07 -2.22
C VAL A 136 -9.69 4.27 -3.03
N ALA A 137 -8.37 4.54 -3.03
CA ALA A 137 -7.81 5.66 -3.79
C ALA A 137 -7.92 5.44 -5.31
N ALA A 138 -7.68 4.23 -5.81
CA ALA A 138 -7.83 3.89 -7.22
C ALA A 138 -9.29 4.08 -7.69
N ASN A 139 -10.25 3.55 -6.95
CA ASN A 139 -11.67 3.72 -7.27
C ASN A 139 -12.13 5.18 -7.11
N TYR A 140 -11.56 5.93 -6.16
CA TYR A 140 -11.80 7.38 -6.06
C TYR A 140 -11.36 8.11 -7.31
N LEU A 141 -10.14 7.87 -7.81
CA LEU A 141 -9.65 8.51 -9.03
C LEU A 141 -10.52 8.16 -10.25
N LYS A 142 -10.93 6.90 -10.39
CA LYS A 142 -11.83 6.45 -11.46
C LYS A 142 -13.21 7.13 -11.39
N LYS A 143 -13.84 7.14 -10.21
CA LYS A 143 -15.15 7.74 -9.98
C LYS A 143 -15.16 9.25 -10.28
N ARG A 144 -14.02 9.92 -10.09
CA ARG A 144 -13.84 11.34 -10.38
C ARG A 144 -13.35 11.63 -11.80
N ASN A 145 -13.17 10.60 -12.64
CA ASN A 145 -12.60 10.69 -13.97
C ASN A 145 -11.19 11.33 -14.02
N TYR A 146 -10.42 11.23 -12.94
CA TYR A 146 -9.03 11.69 -12.87
C TYR A 146 -8.06 10.70 -13.52
N ALA A 147 -8.38 9.41 -13.49
CA ALA A 147 -7.65 8.35 -14.17
C ALA A 147 -8.62 7.28 -14.65
N LYS A 148 -8.40 6.76 -15.85
CA LYS A 148 -9.20 5.67 -16.45
C LYS A 148 -8.47 4.35 -16.32
N LYS A 149 -7.20 4.30 -16.69
CA LYS A 149 -6.39 3.09 -16.63
C LYS A 149 -5.31 3.23 -15.55
N ILE A 150 -5.40 2.41 -14.52
CA ILE A 150 -4.56 2.47 -13.33
C ILE A 150 -3.72 1.19 -13.23
N LEU A 151 -2.46 1.33 -12.85
CA LEU A 151 -1.59 0.22 -12.49
C LEU A 151 -1.34 0.25 -10.98
N ILE A 152 -1.48 -0.90 -10.32
CA ILE A 152 -1.02 -1.12 -8.95
C ILE A 152 0.21 -2.00 -9.03
N ILE A 153 1.38 -1.45 -8.71
CA ILE A 153 2.63 -2.19 -8.56
C ILE A 153 2.84 -2.46 -7.08
N ASP A 154 2.75 -3.72 -6.72
CA ASP A 154 2.95 -4.19 -5.36
C ASP A 154 4.27 -4.96 -5.27
N LEU A 155 5.23 -4.37 -4.56
CA LEU A 155 6.57 -4.93 -4.32
C LEU A 155 6.82 -5.18 -2.82
N ASP A 156 5.75 -5.29 -2.02
CA ASP A 156 5.80 -5.86 -0.67
C ASP A 156 6.22 -7.33 -0.76
N VAL A 157 6.86 -7.87 0.27
CA VAL A 157 7.27 -9.28 0.28
C VAL A 157 6.07 -10.24 0.24
N HIS A 158 4.90 -9.77 0.68
CA HIS A 158 3.64 -10.50 0.68
C HIS A 158 2.86 -10.20 -0.60
N GLN A 159 2.07 -11.17 -1.07
CA GLN A 159 1.18 -10.92 -2.21
C GLN A 159 0.09 -9.89 -1.86
N GLY A 160 -0.15 -8.93 -2.75
CA GLY A 160 -1.26 -7.98 -2.66
C GLY A 160 -2.62 -8.62 -2.96
N ASN A 161 -2.96 -9.68 -2.23
CA ASN A 161 -4.15 -10.48 -2.49
C ASN A 161 -5.47 -9.70 -2.35
N GLY A 162 -5.53 -8.68 -1.50
CA GLY A 162 -6.70 -7.81 -1.37
C GLY A 162 -6.90 -6.96 -2.64
N ASN A 163 -5.80 -6.42 -3.20
CA ASN A 163 -5.84 -5.71 -4.47
C ASN A 163 -6.38 -6.62 -5.59
N SER A 164 -5.83 -7.83 -5.69
CA SER A 164 -6.25 -8.82 -6.70
C SER A 164 -7.73 -9.16 -6.59
N GLU A 165 -8.24 -9.39 -5.37
CA GLU A 165 -9.66 -9.76 -5.15
C GLU A 165 -10.62 -8.59 -5.46
N ILE A 166 -10.26 -7.37 -5.09
CA ILE A 166 -11.13 -6.20 -5.33
C ILE A 166 -11.21 -5.90 -6.83
N PHE A 167 -10.11 -6.03 -7.57
CA PHE A 167 -10.04 -5.63 -8.97
C PHE A 167 -10.15 -6.79 -9.97
N LYS A 168 -10.38 -8.04 -9.53
CA LYS A 168 -10.42 -9.25 -10.38
C LYS A 168 -11.31 -9.15 -11.63
N ASN A 169 -12.31 -8.29 -11.62
CA ASN A 169 -13.25 -8.10 -12.74
C ASN A 169 -13.11 -6.71 -13.37
N ASP A 170 -12.13 -5.91 -12.99
CA ASP A 170 -11.96 -4.53 -13.45
C ASP A 170 -10.78 -4.41 -14.43
N LYS A 171 -11.06 -4.50 -15.71
CA LYS A 171 -10.05 -4.41 -16.79
C LYS A 171 -9.30 -3.08 -16.87
N ASN A 172 -9.75 -2.06 -16.12
CA ASN A 172 -9.14 -0.74 -16.10
C ASN A 172 -8.13 -0.57 -14.95
N VAL A 173 -8.09 -1.51 -13.99
CA VAL A 173 -7.07 -1.55 -12.94
C VAL A 173 -6.25 -2.82 -13.13
N ILE A 174 -4.99 -2.66 -13.44
CA ILE A 174 -4.06 -3.77 -13.59
C ILE A 174 -3.32 -3.98 -12.27
N THR A 175 -3.40 -5.18 -11.74
CA THR A 175 -2.74 -5.57 -10.51
C THR A 175 -1.48 -6.36 -10.83
N PHE A 176 -0.33 -5.85 -10.40
CA PHE A 176 0.97 -6.52 -10.47
C PHE A 176 1.47 -6.77 -9.06
N SER A 177 1.80 -8.01 -8.73
CA SER A 177 2.38 -8.37 -7.43
C SER A 177 3.64 -9.22 -7.64
N MET A 178 4.78 -8.69 -7.17
CA MET A 178 6.05 -9.42 -7.16
C MET A 178 6.43 -9.71 -5.71
N HIS A 179 6.26 -10.96 -5.28
CA HIS A 179 6.25 -11.35 -3.89
C HIS A 179 6.96 -12.69 -3.66
N CYS A 180 7.39 -12.95 -2.43
CA CYS A 180 7.97 -14.23 -2.08
C CYS A 180 6.89 -15.32 -2.02
N ALA A 181 7.06 -16.41 -2.76
CA ALA A 181 6.09 -17.49 -2.91
C ALA A 181 5.65 -18.11 -1.58
N SER A 182 6.57 -18.28 -0.65
CA SER A 182 6.31 -18.91 0.64
C SER A 182 5.82 -17.96 1.74
N ASN A 183 5.82 -16.62 1.48
CA ASN A 183 5.25 -15.63 2.40
C ASN A 183 3.71 -15.63 2.34
N TYR A 184 3.09 -14.92 3.29
CA TYR A 184 1.63 -14.74 3.35
C TYR A 184 1.08 -14.11 2.05
N PRO A 185 -0.13 -14.45 1.65
CA PRO A 185 -1.04 -15.47 2.18
C PRO A 185 -0.61 -16.88 1.77
N ALA A 186 -0.92 -17.90 2.60
CA ALA A 186 -0.61 -19.30 2.26
C ALA A 186 -1.32 -19.77 1.00
N LYS A 187 -2.56 -19.33 0.80
CA LYS A 187 -3.30 -19.51 -0.46
C LYS A 187 -3.26 -18.19 -1.22
N LYS A 188 -2.53 -18.14 -2.31
CA LYS A 188 -2.42 -16.97 -3.17
C LYS A 188 -3.75 -16.68 -3.88
N SER A 189 -4.04 -15.41 -4.09
CA SER A 189 -5.06 -14.94 -5.02
C SER A 189 -4.46 -14.81 -6.42
N LYS A 190 -5.26 -14.45 -7.40
CA LYS A 190 -4.80 -14.26 -8.78
C LYS A 190 -4.83 -12.78 -9.12
N SER A 191 -3.65 -12.16 -9.25
CA SER A 191 -3.49 -10.84 -9.84
C SER A 191 -3.53 -10.93 -11.38
N ASP A 192 -3.55 -9.79 -12.08
CA ASP A 192 -3.34 -9.82 -13.53
C ASP A 192 -1.93 -10.32 -13.85
N ILE A 193 -0.96 -9.96 -13.00
CA ILE A 193 0.44 -10.41 -13.14
C ILE A 193 0.98 -10.74 -11.75
N ASP A 194 1.28 -12.01 -11.50
CA ASP A 194 1.95 -12.50 -10.30
C ASP A 194 3.37 -12.98 -10.64
N ILE A 195 4.35 -12.49 -9.89
CA ILE A 195 5.75 -12.91 -9.98
C ILE A 195 6.14 -13.50 -8.63
N GLU A 196 6.13 -14.81 -8.56
CA GLU A 196 6.52 -15.56 -7.37
C GLU A 196 8.04 -15.70 -7.29
N LEU A 197 8.61 -15.15 -6.22
CA LEU A 197 10.04 -15.17 -5.94
C LEU A 197 10.36 -16.33 -4.99
N LYS A 198 11.55 -16.94 -5.14
CA LYS A 198 12.06 -17.95 -4.21
C LYS A 198 12.53 -17.31 -2.89
N ASP A 199 12.50 -18.09 -1.81
CA ASP A 199 13.06 -17.70 -0.53
C ASP A 199 14.55 -17.32 -0.68
N HIS A 200 14.99 -16.35 0.12
CA HIS A 200 16.37 -15.89 0.18
C HIS A 200 16.93 -15.30 -1.12
N MET A 201 16.07 -14.86 -2.03
CA MET A 201 16.51 -14.13 -3.23
C MET A 201 17.24 -12.85 -2.84
N GLU A 202 18.35 -12.57 -3.51
CA GLU A 202 19.23 -11.42 -3.29
C GLU A 202 19.05 -10.33 -4.36
N ASP A 203 19.72 -9.19 -4.18
CA ASP A 203 19.54 -7.94 -4.93
C ASP A 203 19.58 -8.12 -6.45
N GLU A 204 20.64 -8.74 -6.98
CA GLU A 204 20.87 -8.80 -8.42
C GLU A 204 19.74 -9.55 -9.14
N GLU A 205 19.37 -10.72 -8.64
CA GLU A 205 18.31 -11.53 -9.24
C GLU A 205 16.95 -10.82 -9.12
N TYR A 206 16.65 -10.25 -7.94
CA TYR A 206 15.44 -9.48 -7.69
C TYR A 206 15.30 -8.29 -8.64
N LEU A 207 16.34 -7.46 -8.75
CA LEU A 207 16.34 -6.28 -9.60
C LEU A 207 16.26 -6.61 -11.09
N ASN A 208 16.90 -7.70 -11.54
CA ASN A 208 16.82 -8.18 -12.91
C ASN A 208 15.39 -8.62 -13.28
N ILE A 209 14.71 -9.34 -12.36
CA ILE A 209 13.31 -9.75 -12.54
C ILE A 209 12.40 -8.51 -12.59
N LEU A 210 12.59 -7.57 -11.67
CA LEU A 210 11.81 -6.32 -11.65
C LEU A 210 11.99 -5.55 -12.97
N TYR A 211 13.23 -5.36 -13.41
CA TYR A 211 13.53 -4.61 -14.63
C TYR A 211 12.88 -5.25 -15.88
N LYS A 212 12.95 -6.57 -16.00
CA LYS A 212 12.29 -7.31 -17.08
C LYS A 212 10.78 -7.08 -17.08
N ASN A 213 10.14 -7.16 -15.91
CA ASN A 213 8.70 -7.00 -15.79
C ASN A 213 8.24 -5.56 -16.03
N LEU A 214 9.02 -4.55 -15.60
CA LEU A 214 8.74 -3.15 -15.91
C LEU A 214 8.75 -2.88 -17.41
N LYS A 215 9.64 -3.53 -18.18
CA LYS A 215 9.63 -3.44 -19.66
C LYS A 215 8.32 -3.97 -20.24
N GLU A 216 7.80 -5.07 -19.74
CA GLU A 216 6.52 -5.64 -20.18
C GLU A 216 5.35 -4.72 -19.80
N LEU A 217 5.32 -4.21 -18.56
CA LEU A 217 4.31 -3.27 -18.11
C LEU A 217 4.28 -2.00 -18.96
N ASN A 218 5.44 -1.52 -19.41
CA ASN A 218 5.57 -0.33 -20.25
C ASN A 218 5.00 -0.46 -21.67
N LYS A 219 4.62 -1.65 -22.11
CA LYS A 219 3.89 -1.84 -23.37
C LYS A 219 2.46 -1.30 -23.29
N ASN A 220 1.95 -1.06 -22.09
CA ASN A 220 0.65 -0.46 -21.84
C ASN A 220 0.80 1.02 -21.45
N LYS A 221 -0.28 1.79 -21.67
CA LYS A 221 -0.39 3.17 -21.17
C LYS A 221 -1.22 3.17 -19.91
N TYR A 222 -0.76 3.92 -18.90
CA TYR A 222 -1.47 4.12 -17.63
C TYR A 222 -1.64 5.61 -17.38
N ASP A 223 -2.78 5.98 -16.80
CA ASP A 223 -3.05 7.36 -16.39
C ASP A 223 -2.54 7.64 -14.98
N PHE A 224 -2.38 6.59 -14.16
CA PHE A 224 -1.91 6.67 -12.77
C PHE A 224 -1.27 5.35 -12.34
N VAL A 225 -0.28 5.43 -11.46
CA VAL A 225 0.35 4.26 -10.86
C VAL A 225 0.29 4.36 -9.33
N PHE A 226 -0.15 3.30 -8.66
CA PHE A 226 0.06 3.13 -7.23
C PHE A 226 1.24 2.19 -7.02
N TYR A 227 2.20 2.63 -6.21
CA TYR A 227 3.35 1.83 -5.85
C TYR A 227 3.30 1.46 -4.37
N VAL A 228 3.10 0.18 -4.07
CA VAL A 228 3.19 -0.38 -2.72
C VAL A 228 4.63 -0.77 -2.48
N ALA A 229 5.35 0.11 -1.76
CA ALA A 229 6.79 0.03 -1.54
C ALA A 229 7.11 -0.63 -0.19
N GLY A 230 6.60 -1.84 0.06
CA GLY A 230 6.90 -2.59 1.28
C GLY A 230 8.42 -2.73 1.48
N VAL A 231 8.92 -2.46 2.68
CA VAL A 231 10.36 -2.61 3.01
C VAL A 231 10.68 -3.96 3.66
N ASP A 232 9.69 -4.81 3.80
CA ASP A 232 9.79 -6.15 4.38
C ASP A 232 10.43 -7.20 3.44
N ILE A 233 10.86 -6.78 2.27
CA ILE A 233 11.80 -7.53 1.42
C ILE A 233 13.23 -7.52 1.97
N HIS A 234 13.53 -6.63 2.94
CA HIS A 234 14.85 -6.44 3.52
C HIS A 234 15.28 -7.67 4.33
N PHE A 235 16.58 -8.00 4.28
CA PHE A 235 17.12 -9.21 4.93
C PHE A 235 16.97 -9.24 6.46
N GLU A 236 16.82 -8.08 7.11
CA GLU A 236 16.59 -7.96 8.56
C GLU A 236 15.09 -7.99 8.93
N ASP A 237 14.17 -8.04 7.96
CA ASP A 237 12.76 -8.15 8.30
C ASP A 237 12.45 -9.50 8.93
N ARG A 238 11.57 -9.48 9.95
CA ARG A 238 11.25 -10.68 10.74
C ARG A 238 10.22 -11.59 10.08
N LEU A 239 9.46 -11.08 9.12
CA LEU A 239 8.36 -11.79 8.45
C LEU A 239 8.71 -12.09 7.01
N GLY A 240 9.47 -11.20 6.37
CA GLY A 240 9.97 -11.37 5.02
C GLY A 240 11.02 -12.47 4.90
N LYS A 241 10.99 -13.18 3.78
CA LYS A 241 11.94 -14.26 3.51
C LYS A 241 12.90 -13.96 2.36
N LEU A 242 12.90 -12.75 1.83
CA LEU A 242 13.89 -12.29 0.87
C LEU A 242 15.15 -11.79 1.61
N LYS A 243 16.24 -11.57 0.87
CA LYS A 243 17.52 -11.08 1.40
C LYS A 243 17.98 -9.83 0.66
N ILE A 244 17.09 -8.87 0.52
CA ILE A 244 17.39 -7.62 -0.15
C ILE A 244 18.09 -6.67 0.82
N THR A 245 19.18 -6.06 0.37
CA THR A 245 19.95 -5.10 1.17
C THR A 245 19.33 -3.70 1.14
N ASP A 246 19.82 -2.78 1.98
CA ASP A 246 19.48 -1.34 1.91
C ASP A 246 19.69 -0.79 0.50
N GLU A 247 20.82 -1.16 -0.14
CA GLU A 247 21.12 -0.74 -1.51
C GLU A 247 20.14 -1.32 -2.52
N GLY A 248 19.77 -2.60 -2.37
CA GLY A 248 18.75 -3.26 -3.18
C GLY A 248 17.39 -2.59 -3.06
N VAL A 249 16.94 -2.26 -1.84
CA VAL A 249 15.69 -1.52 -1.61
C VAL A 249 15.73 -0.14 -2.26
N ASN A 250 16.81 0.62 -2.04
CA ASN A 250 16.98 1.94 -2.65
C ASN A 250 16.95 1.85 -4.19
N LYS A 251 17.63 0.87 -4.76
CA LYS A 251 17.70 0.67 -6.22
C LYS A 251 16.33 0.26 -6.78
N ARG A 252 15.60 -0.61 -6.09
CA ARG A 252 14.21 -0.96 -6.42
C ARG A 252 13.34 0.29 -6.55
N ASP A 253 13.35 1.13 -5.51
CA ASP A 253 12.52 2.33 -5.45
C ASP A 253 12.91 3.32 -6.55
N GLN A 254 14.21 3.54 -6.75
CA GLN A 254 14.72 4.38 -7.83
C GLN A 254 14.23 3.91 -9.21
N ILE A 255 14.37 2.61 -9.51
CA ILE A 255 13.97 2.02 -10.80
C ILE A 255 12.46 2.24 -11.04
N VAL A 256 11.62 1.98 -10.03
CA VAL A 256 10.16 2.15 -10.19
C VAL A 256 9.79 3.62 -10.37
N ILE A 257 10.30 4.49 -9.50
CA ILE A 257 9.98 5.92 -9.53
C ILE A 257 10.42 6.53 -10.86
N GLU A 258 11.67 6.33 -11.26
CA GLU A 258 12.23 6.88 -12.52
C GLU A 258 11.46 6.37 -13.74
N ASN A 259 11.04 5.08 -13.72
CA ASN A 259 10.33 4.47 -14.83
C ASN A 259 9.01 5.17 -15.16
N PHE A 260 8.26 5.65 -14.17
CA PHE A 260 6.97 6.30 -14.39
C PHE A 260 7.07 7.82 -14.37
N TYR A 261 7.88 8.38 -13.48
CA TYR A 261 8.08 9.82 -13.38
C TYR A 261 8.66 10.43 -14.67
N SER A 262 9.64 9.76 -15.30
CA SER A 262 10.22 10.20 -16.58
C SER A 262 9.21 10.23 -17.74
N LYS A 263 8.13 9.45 -17.62
CA LYS A 263 7.02 9.41 -18.60
C LYS A 263 5.87 10.36 -18.23
N ASN A 264 6.07 11.19 -17.20
CA ASN A 264 5.05 12.11 -16.69
C ASN A 264 3.75 11.41 -16.21
N ILE A 265 3.87 10.14 -15.77
CA ILE A 265 2.76 9.37 -15.21
C ILE A 265 2.73 9.62 -13.70
N PRO A 266 1.61 10.07 -13.12
CA PRO A 266 1.47 10.28 -11.68
C PRO A 266 1.64 8.98 -10.88
N LEU A 267 2.42 9.04 -9.79
CA LEU A 267 2.76 7.90 -8.94
C LEU A 267 2.53 8.22 -7.45
#